data_fb7cd2f83cb84937243c4e531926d443
#
_entry.id   fb7cd2f83cb84937243c4e531926d443
#
_cell.length_a   1.000
_cell.length_b   1.000
_cell.length_c   1.000
_cell.angle_alpha   90.00
_cell.angle_beta   90.00
_cell.angle_gamma   90.00
#
_symmetry.space_group_name_H-M   'P 1'
#
loop_
_entity.id
_entity.type
_entity.pdbx_description
1 polymer ?
#
loop_
_entity_poly.entity_id
_entity_poly.type
_entity_poly.pdbx_seq_one_letter_code
_entity_poly.pdbx_strand_id
1 'polypeptide(L)'
;MSLDAFLALLVYALVTSITPGPNNLMLLASGVNFGIVRTVPHMLGISMGFLVLLLAVGLGLGAVLTAFPALHTALKIAGGAYLLYLAWKIAMSRTLTGKGETKARPMRFIEAAAFQWVNPKAWVMAITAMAVYANAEHPFLSVVLIAVAFTVVNLPSVSVWAGFGTALRGFLSDPVRLKWFNIAMGVLLAATLWPMLK
;
A
#
# COMPACT_ATOMS: atom_id res chain seq x y z
N MET A 1 23.49 6.28 12.71
CA MET A 1 23.25 6.58 11.28
C MET A 1 23.73 7.98 11.01
N SER A 2 24.54 8.19 9.96
CA SER A 2 24.99 9.54 9.55
C SER A 2 23.81 10.37 9.01
N LEU A 3 23.97 11.70 8.95
CA LEU A 3 22.95 12.59 8.38
C LEU A 3 22.68 12.24 6.91
N ASP A 4 23.73 11.98 6.13
CA ASP A 4 23.60 11.63 4.71
C ASP A 4 22.81 10.33 4.52
N ALA A 5 23.07 9.30 5.33
CA ALA A 5 22.32 8.05 5.31
C ALA A 5 20.84 8.25 5.70
N PHE A 6 20.57 9.16 6.65
CA PHE A 6 19.20 9.50 7.05
C PHE A 6 18.46 10.25 5.94
N LEU A 7 19.09 11.21 5.28
CA LEU A 7 18.50 11.92 4.15
C LEU A 7 18.25 10.98 2.98
N ALA A 8 19.19 10.07 2.67
CA ALA A 8 19.01 9.05 1.65
C ALA A 8 17.83 8.11 1.98
N LEU A 9 17.67 7.73 3.25
CA LEU A 9 16.50 6.96 3.71
C LEU A 9 15.19 7.72 3.47
N LEU A 10 15.12 9.01 3.79
CA LEU A 10 13.92 9.82 3.58
C LEU A 10 13.58 9.94 2.09
N VAL A 11 14.57 10.13 1.22
CA VAL A 11 14.39 10.15 -0.24
C VAL A 11 13.89 8.78 -0.73
N TYR A 12 14.51 7.69 -0.29
CA TYR A 12 14.08 6.33 -0.63
C TYR A 12 12.63 6.08 -0.16
N ALA A 13 12.31 6.46 1.08
CA ALA A 13 10.96 6.32 1.62
C ALA A 13 9.93 7.12 0.81
N LEU A 14 10.25 8.37 0.42
CA LEU A 14 9.37 9.21 -0.37
C LEU A 14 9.15 8.64 -1.77
N VAL A 15 10.23 8.35 -2.50
CA VAL A 15 10.16 7.84 -3.87
C VAL A 15 9.37 6.53 -3.92
N THR A 16 9.67 5.59 -3.01
CA THR A 16 8.99 4.30 -3.00
C THR A 16 7.54 4.38 -2.51
N SER A 17 7.23 5.28 -1.58
CA SER A 17 5.84 5.45 -1.09
C SER A 17 4.95 6.17 -2.10
N ILE A 18 5.47 7.16 -2.84
CA ILE A 18 4.66 7.95 -3.79
C ILE A 18 4.50 7.27 -5.15
N THR A 19 5.41 6.37 -5.55
CA THR A 19 5.32 5.67 -6.84
C THR A 19 4.08 4.77 -6.94
N PRO A 20 3.49 4.62 -8.14
CA PRO A 20 2.34 3.76 -8.35
C PRO A 20 2.57 2.33 -7.83
N GLY A 21 1.56 1.77 -7.20
CA GLY A 21 1.56 0.41 -6.69
C GLY A 21 0.19 0.05 -6.11
N PRO A 22 -0.01 -1.19 -5.62
CA PRO A 22 -1.32 -1.66 -5.18
C PRO A 22 -2.02 -0.71 -4.20
N ASN A 23 -1.35 -0.29 -3.13
CA ASN A 23 -1.91 0.62 -2.14
C ASN A 23 -2.38 1.94 -2.78
N ASN A 24 -1.53 2.55 -3.60
CA ASN A 24 -1.77 3.88 -4.19
C ASN A 24 -2.94 3.83 -5.18
N LEU A 25 -3.01 2.81 -6.03
CA LEU A 25 -4.14 2.61 -6.95
C LEU A 25 -5.46 2.36 -6.20
N MET A 26 -5.43 1.57 -5.12
CA MET A 26 -6.60 1.35 -4.27
C MET A 26 -7.05 2.63 -3.57
N LEU A 27 -6.11 3.47 -3.10
CA LEU A 27 -6.43 4.75 -2.47
C LEU A 27 -6.98 5.76 -3.46
N LEU A 28 -6.43 5.83 -4.68
CA LEU A 28 -6.97 6.64 -5.75
C LEU A 28 -8.42 6.25 -6.04
N ALA A 29 -8.68 4.96 -6.25
CA ALA A 29 -10.03 4.45 -6.46
C ALA A 29 -10.94 4.68 -5.24
N SER A 30 -10.43 4.54 -4.03
CA SER A 30 -11.18 4.81 -2.79
C SER A 30 -11.54 6.28 -2.66
N GLY A 31 -10.61 7.20 -2.95
CA GLY A 31 -10.83 8.64 -2.96
C GLY A 31 -11.96 9.04 -3.92
N VAL A 32 -11.93 8.50 -5.16
CA VAL A 32 -13.00 8.71 -6.16
C VAL A 32 -14.33 8.18 -5.67
N ASN A 33 -14.38 6.92 -5.25
CA ASN A 33 -15.64 6.24 -4.95
C ASN A 33 -16.27 6.68 -3.61
N PHE A 34 -15.46 7.03 -2.60
CA PHE A 34 -15.92 7.27 -1.22
C PHE A 34 -15.57 8.64 -0.64
N GLY A 35 -14.61 9.35 -1.24
CA GLY A 35 -14.07 10.60 -0.73
C GLY A 35 -13.01 10.42 0.36
N ILE A 36 -12.26 11.51 0.66
CA ILE A 36 -11.09 11.46 1.55
C ILE A 36 -11.45 11.00 2.97
N VAL A 37 -12.49 11.55 3.58
CA VAL A 37 -12.86 11.30 4.99
C VAL A 37 -13.15 9.82 5.23
N ARG A 38 -13.90 9.17 4.33
CA ARG A 38 -14.22 7.74 4.43
C ARG A 38 -13.02 6.86 4.11
N THR A 39 -12.00 7.39 3.44
CA THR A 39 -10.76 6.68 3.07
C THR A 39 -9.69 6.76 4.17
N VAL A 40 -9.83 7.64 5.19
CA VAL A 40 -8.86 7.78 6.29
C VAL A 40 -8.52 6.45 6.98
N PRO A 41 -9.49 5.59 7.36
CA PRO A 41 -9.15 4.29 7.98
C PRO A 41 -8.29 3.40 7.08
N HIS A 42 -8.49 3.47 5.75
CA HIS A 42 -7.67 2.74 4.78
C HIS A 42 -6.23 3.29 4.75
N MET A 43 -6.05 4.62 4.72
CA MET A 43 -4.74 5.27 4.72
C MET A 43 -3.96 4.93 5.99
N LEU A 44 -4.60 5.07 7.17
CA LEU A 44 -3.99 4.72 8.44
C LEU A 44 -3.66 3.24 8.54
N GLY A 45 -4.51 2.36 8.03
CA GLY A 45 -4.27 0.92 7.97
C GLY A 45 -3.03 0.57 7.14
N ILE A 46 -2.84 1.21 5.98
CA ILE A 46 -1.63 1.04 5.17
C ILE A 46 -0.38 1.46 5.96
N SER A 47 -0.38 2.67 6.53
CA SER A 47 0.80 3.22 7.19
C SER A 47 1.17 2.44 8.46
N MET A 48 0.18 2.09 9.29
CA MET A 48 0.42 1.31 10.51
C MET A 48 0.75 -0.17 10.20
N GLY A 49 0.09 -0.77 9.22
CA GLY A 49 0.41 -2.12 8.77
C GLY A 49 1.83 -2.21 8.20
N PHE A 50 2.26 -1.19 7.46
CA PHE A 50 3.62 -1.12 6.94
C PHE A 50 4.66 -0.86 8.05
N LEU A 51 4.34 -0.02 9.06
CA LEU A 51 5.17 0.13 10.26
C LEU A 51 5.43 -1.23 10.93
N VAL A 52 4.37 -2.00 11.17
CA VAL A 52 4.48 -3.32 11.80
C VAL A 52 5.30 -4.29 10.93
N LEU A 53 5.12 -4.27 9.61
CA LEU A 53 5.90 -5.07 8.68
C LEU A 53 7.39 -4.69 8.73
N LEU A 54 7.73 -3.39 8.72
CA LEU A 54 9.10 -2.90 8.85
C LEU A 54 9.76 -3.39 10.14
N LEU A 55 9.06 -3.25 11.26
CA LEU A 55 9.55 -3.75 12.55
C LEU A 55 9.77 -5.26 12.52
N ALA A 56 8.82 -6.02 11.97
CA ALA A 56 8.92 -7.48 11.88
C ALA A 56 10.10 -7.91 11.00
N VAL A 57 10.31 -7.27 9.85
CA VAL A 57 11.44 -7.55 8.95
C VAL A 57 12.77 -7.19 9.63
N GLY A 58 12.85 -6.04 10.28
CA GLY A 58 14.04 -5.58 11.00
C GLY A 58 14.37 -6.45 12.21
N LEU A 59 13.37 -7.09 12.82
CA LEU A 59 13.55 -8.04 13.91
C LEU A 59 13.80 -9.50 13.44
N GLY A 60 14.00 -9.72 12.14
CA GLY A 60 14.45 -10.99 11.60
C GLY A 60 13.44 -11.80 10.81
N LEU A 61 12.19 -11.33 10.65
CA LEU A 61 11.19 -12.06 9.87
C LEU A 61 11.60 -12.25 8.39
N GLY A 62 12.43 -11.34 7.84
CA GLY A 62 13.00 -11.50 6.52
C GLY A 62 13.83 -12.77 6.38
N ALA A 63 14.63 -13.12 7.40
CA ALA A 63 15.42 -14.34 7.44
C ALA A 63 14.53 -15.59 7.53
N VAL A 64 13.43 -15.51 8.27
CA VAL A 64 12.45 -16.63 8.35
C VAL A 64 11.86 -16.93 6.98
N LEU A 65 11.49 -15.91 6.19
CA LEU A 65 10.93 -16.15 4.85
C LEU A 65 11.96 -16.74 3.88
N THR A 66 13.24 -16.38 4.01
CA THR A 66 14.30 -17.02 3.20
C THR A 66 14.56 -18.46 3.62
N ALA A 67 14.43 -18.78 4.93
CA ALA A 67 14.58 -20.12 5.46
C ALA A 67 13.38 -21.05 5.12
N PHE A 68 12.20 -20.49 4.88
CA PHE A 68 10.98 -21.23 4.57
C PHE A 68 10.36 -20.82 3.23
N PRO A 69 10.92 -21.26 2.07
CA PRO A 69 10.43 -20.87 0.73
C PRO A 69 8.95 -21.20 0.49
N ALA A 70 8.45 -22.28 1.11
CA ALA A 70 7.03 -22.64 1.02
C ALA A 70 6.10 -21.57 1.62
N LEU A 71 6.49 -20.97 2.75
CA LEU A 71 5.74 -19.87 3.37
C LEU A 71 5.74 -18.63 2.48
N HIS A 72 6.89 -18.28 1.90
CA HIS A 72 7.00 -17.18 0.94
C HIS A 72 6.09 -17.41 -0.27
N THR A 73 6.09 -18.61 -0.85
CA THR A 73 5.23 -18.96 -1.99
C THR A 73 3.75 -18.91 -1.62
N ALA A 74 3.37 -19.42 -0.44
CA ALA A 74 1.99 -19.34 0.03
C ALA A 74 1.50 -17.90 0.20
N LEU A 75 2.32 -17.01 0.77
CA LEU A 75 2.01 -15.58 0.91
C LEU A 75 1.90 -14.91 -0.47
N LYS A 76 2.77 -15.25 -1.42
CA LYS A 76 2.73 -14.75 -2.79
C LYS A 76 1.44 -15.14 -3.49
N ILE A 77 1.01 -16.38 -3.40
CA ILE A 77 -0.23 -16.88 -4.01
C ILE A 77 -1.46 -16.24 -3.34
N ALA A 78 -1.51 -16.23 -2.00
CA ALA A 78 -2.62 -15.63 -1.26
C ALA A 78 -2.74 -14.12 -1.55
N GLY A 79 -1.61 -13.41 -1.59
CA GLY A 79 -1.56 -11.99 -1.92
C GLY A 79 -2.02 -11.70 -3.34
N GLY A 80 -1.57 -12.50 -4.31
CA GLY A 80 -1.98 -12.39 -5.71
C GLY A 80 -3.47 -12.63 -5.88
N ALA A 81 -4.02 -13.69 -5.27
CA ALA A 81 -5.45 -13.99 -5.31
C ALA A 81 -6.29 -12.86 -4.67
N TYR A 82 -5.86 -12.36 -3.51
CA TYR A 82 -6.56 -11.26 -2.84
C TYR A 82 -6.50 -9.96 -3.64
N LEU A 83 -5.36 -9.68 -4.29
CA LEU A 83 -5.20 -8.50 -5.13
C LEU A 83 -6.09 -8.57 -6.38
N LEU A 84 -6.22 -9.74 -7.03
CA LEU A 84 -7.17 -9.95 -8.13
C LEU A 84 -8.63 -9.77 -7.67
N TYR A 85 -8.97 -10.26 -6.49
CA TYR A 85 -10.29 -10.02 -5.89
C TYR A 85 -10.56 -8.51 -5.70
N LEU A 86 -9.58 -7.75 -5.17
CA LEU A 86 -9.72 -6.30 -5.01
C LEU A 86 -9.81 -5.57 -6.36
N ALA A 87 -9.01 -5.99 -7.33
CA ALA A 87 -9.04 -5.45 -8.70
C ALA A 87 -10.42 -5.65 -9.33
N TRP A 88 -10.98 -6.84 -9.23
CA TRP A 88 -12.33 -7.12 -9.68
C TRP A 88 -13.38 -6.29 -8.96
N LYS A 89 -13.29 -6.18 -7.63
CA LYS A 89 -14.23 -5.39 -6.82
C LYS A 89 -14.20 -3.89 -7.21
N ILE A 90 -13.03 -3.33 -7.48
CA ILE A 90 -12.89 -1.95 -7.98
C ILE A 90 -13.50 -1.84 -9.39
N ALA A 91 -13.12 -2.73 -10.30
CA ALA A 91 -13.61 -2.73 -11.69
C ALA A 91 -15.13 -2.84 -11.79
N MET A 92 -15.79 -3.50 -10.84
CA MET A 92 -17.25 -3.67 -10.79
C MET A 92 -18.00 -2.53 -10.09
N SER A 93 -17.31 -1.57 -9.48
CA SER A 93 -17.97 -0.41 -8.87
C SER A 93 -18.57 0.50 -9.93
N ARG A 94 -19.87 0.83 -9.81
CA ARG A 94 -20.64 1.58 -10.82
C ARG A 94 -21.26 2.86 -10.31
N THR A 95 -21.26 3.10 -8.99
CA THR A 95 -21.90 4.26 -8.37
C THR A 95 -20.98 4.89 -7.33
N LEU A 96 -20.94 6.22 -7.31
CA LEU A 96 -20.32 6.96 -6.21
C LEU A 96 -21.21 6.81 -4.96
N THR A 97 -20.59 6.49 -3.84
CA THR A 97 -21.31 6.42 -2.57
C THR A 97 -21.86 7.79 -2.17
N GLY A 98 -23.14 7.86 -1.84
CA GLY A 98 -23.88 9.09 -1.54
C GLY A 98 -25.05 9.33 -2.49
N LYS A 99 -25.17 8.55 -3.59
CA LYS A 99 -26.29 8.61 -4.55
C LYS A 99 -27.05 7.27 -4.63
N GLY A 100 -27.33 6.65 -3.49
CA GLY A 100 -28.05 5.38 -3.42
C GLY A 100 -27.42 4.41 -2.43
N GLU A 101 -28.21 3.48 -1.93
CA GLU A 101 -27.79 2.46 -0.95
C GLU A 101 -26.83 1.44 -1.61
N THR A 102 -25.54 1.74 -1.64
CA THR A 102 -24.54 0.75 -1.99
C THR A 102 -23.95 0.15 -0.72
N LYS A 103 -23.92 -1.17 -0.60
CA LYS A 103 -23.16 -1.90 0.43
C LYS A 103 -21.64 -1.73 0.27
N ALA A 104 -21.19 -0.99 -0.75
CA ALA A 104 -19.79 -0.71 -1.01
C ALA A 104 -19.20 0.24 0.03
N ARG A 105 -18.03 -0.11 0.55
CA ARG A 105 -17.28 0.66 1.53
C ARG A 105 -15.78 0.65 1.21
N PRO A 106 -15.01 1.64 1.70
CA PRO A 106 -13.56 1.59 1.68
C PRO A 106 -13.04 0.37 2.47
N MET A 107 -11.80 0.00 2.25
CA MET A 107 -11.12 -0.95 3.14
C MET A 107 -11.12 -0.41 4.57
N ARG A 108 -11.35 -1.28 5.54
CA ARG A 108 -11.19 -0.97 6.96
C ARG A 108 -9.71 -0.91 7.31
N PHE A 109 -9.39 -0.28 8.42
CA PHE A 109 -8.03 -0.21 8.95
C PHE A 109 -7.34 -1.57 8.99
N ILE A 110 -7.97 -2.57 9.60
CA ILE A 110 -7.40 -3.93 9.74
C ILE A 110 -7.22 -4.63 8.39
N GLU A 111 -8.16 -4.45 7.45
CA GLU A 111 -8.06 -5.03 6.10
C GLU A 111 -6.84 -4.45 5.36
N ALA A 112 -6.65 -3.14 5.46
CA ALA A 112 -5.54 -2.44 4.83
C ALA A 112 -4.19 -2.77 5.52
N ALA A 113 -4.18 -2.90 6.85
CA ALA A 113 -2.99 -3.31 7.60
C ALA A 113 -2.60 -4.75 7.28
N ALA A 114 -3.56 -5.67 7.26
CA ALA A 114 -3.32 -7.07 6.89
C ALA A 114 -2.85 -7.21 5.45
N PHE A 115 -3.33 -6.37 4.53
CA PHE A 115 -2.90 -6.39 3.13
C PHE A 115 -1.38 -6.14 2.98
N GLN A 116 -0.73 -5.39 3.88
CA GLN A 116 0.73 -5.16 3.77
C GLN A 116 1.54 -6.45 3.84
N TRP A 117 1.04 -7.47 4.55
CA TRP A 117 1.71 -8.78 4.70
C TRP A 117 1.68 -9.63 3.42
N VAL A 118 0.79 -9.31 2.50
CA VAL A 118 0.66 -9.97 1.20
C VAL A 118 1.00 -9.04 0.02
N ASN A 119 1.37 -7.79 0.31
CA ASN A 119 1.74 -6.80 -0.69
C ASN A 119 3.24 -6.92 -1.03
N PRO A 120 3.61 -7.39 -2.24
CA PRO A 120 5.01 -7.62 -2.59
C PRO A 120 5.85 -6.33 -2.56
N LYS A 121 5.27 -5.21 -2.97
CA LYS A 121 5.97 -3.92 -2.93
C LYS A 121 6.35 -3.54 -1.49
N ALA A 122 5.47 -3.78 -0.52
CA ALA A 122 5.76 -3.51 0.89
C ALA A 122 6.93 -4.36 1.41
N TRP A 123 6.97 -5.64 1.04
CA TRP A 123 8.09 -6.54 1.40
C TRP A 123 9.41 -6.08 0.79
N VAL A 124 9.44 -5.78 -0.52
CA VAL A 124 10.65 -5.28 -1.18
C VAL A 124 11.15 -4.01 -0.52
N MET A 125 10.26 -3.06 -0.25
CA MET A 125 10.60 -1.81 0.43
C MET A 125 11.17 -2.05 1.82
N ALA A 126 10.54 -2.93 2.61
CA ALA A 126 10.96 -3.22 3.98
C ALA A 126 12.33 -3.93 4.02
N ILE A 127 12.50 -4.98 3.20
CA ILE A 127 13.76 -5.73 3.13
C ILE A 127 14.89 -4.82 2.66
N THR A 128 14.68 -4.05 1.59
CA THR A 128 15.71 -3.14 1.08
C THR A 128 16.06 -2.06 2.10
N ALA A 129 15.06 -1.47 2.78
CA ALA A 129 15.32 -0.46 3.80
C ALA A 129 16.19 -1.01 4.95
N MET A 130 15.89 -2.22 5.42
CA MET A 130 16.67 -2.86 6.48
C MET A 130 18.06 -3.27 6.00
N ALA A 131 18.19 -3.81 4.79
CA ALA A 131 19.49 -4.23 4.25
C ALA A 131 20.45 -3.06 4.01
N VAL A 132 19.90 -1.89 3.60
CA VAL A 132 20.75 -0.74 3.21
C VAL A 132 21.01 0.22 4.38
N TYR A 133 20.02 0.42 5.27
CA TYR A 133 20.07 1.50 6.26
C TYR A 133 20.18 1.02 7.72
N ALA A 134 20.02 -0.29 8.02
CA ALA A 134 20.19 -0.78 9.38
C ALA A 134 21.66 -0.73 9.79
N ASN A 135 21.91 -0.31 11.04
CA ASN A 135 23.25 -0.21 11.61
C ASN A 135 23.51 -1.41 12.54
N ALA A 136 24.60 -2.14 12.30
CA ALA A 136 24.99 -3.30 13.09
C ALA A 136 25.42 -2.94 14.52
N GLU A 137 25.92 -1.71 14.78
CA GLU A 137 26.32 -1.28 16.12
C GLU A 137 25.11 -0.98 17.02
N HIS A 138 24.00 -0.51 16.43
CA HIS A 138 22.77 -0.20 17.15
C HIS A 138 21.55 -0.76 16.41
N PRO A 139 21.42 -2.08 16.30
CA PRO A 139 20.44 -2.73 15.40
C PRO A 139 19.01 -2.34 15.76
N PHE A 140 18.62 -2.44 17.02
CA PHE A 140 17.25 -2.14 17.44
C PHE A 140 16.86 -0.67 17.19
N LEU A 141 17.76 0.26 17.56
CA LEU A 141 17.50 1.68 17.35
C LEU A 141 17.38 2.03 15.87
N SER A 142 18.24 1.45 15.01
CA SER A 142 18.17 1.69 13.57
C SER A 142 16.88 1.15 12.96
N VAL A 143 16.41 -0.02 13.39
CA VAL A 143 15.13 -0.60 12.95
C VAL A 143 13.96 0.34 13.30
N VAL A 144 13.91 0.83 14.54
CA VAL A 144 12.86 1.77 14.98
C VAL A 144 12.93 3.08 14.20
N LEU A 145 14.12 3.65 14.02
CA LEU A 145 14.29 4.89 13.25
C LEU A 145 13.84 4.74 11.80
N ILE A 146 14.22 3.64 11.14
CA ILE A 146 13.78 3.34 9.76
C ILE A 146 12.26 3.21 9.71
N ALA A 147 11.67 2.45 10.63
CA ALA A 147 10.23 2.21 10.64
C ALA A 147 9.42 3.50 10.88
N VAL A 148 9.87 4.36 11.80
CA VAL A 148 9.23 5.65 12.08
C VAL A 148 9.41 6.61 10.90
N ALA A 149 10.64 6.74 10.36
CA ALA A 149 10.91 7.60 9.21
C ALA A 149 10.03 7.23 8.00
N PHE A 150 9.93 5.93 7.70
CA PHE A 150 9.03 5.46 6.65
C PHE A 150 7.57 5.79 6.94
N THR A 151 7.10 5.60 8.15
CA THR A 151 5.69 5.87 8.51
C THR A 151 5.35 7.34 8.36
N VAL A 152 6.24 8.23 8.81
CA VAL A 152 6.09 9.68 8.70
C VAL A 152 6.03 10.13 7.24
N VAL A 153 6.83 9.51 6.36
CA VAL A 153 6.85 9.83 4.92
C VAL A 153 5.72 9.13 4.17
N ASN A 154 5.38 7.90 4.55
CA ASN A 154 4.36 7.10 3.86
C ASN A 154 2.96 7.70 4.01
N LEU A 155 2.58 8.13 5.21
CA LEU A 155 1.22 8.63 5.46
C LEU A 155 0.86 9.85 4.57
N PRO A 156 1.67 10.92 4.46
CA PRO A 156 1.40 11.98 3.49
C PRO A 156 1.42 11.49 2.04
N SER A 157 2.36 10.60 1.68
CA SER A 157 2.47 10.07 0.31
C SER A 157 1.20 9.33 -0.13
N VAL A 158 0.67 8.44 0.71
CA VAL A 158 -0.58 7.72 0.42
C VAL A 158 -1.80 8.66 0.47
N SER A 159 -1.75 9.72 1.29
CA SER A 159 -2.80 10.73 1.37
C SER A 159 -2.93 11.54 0.08
N VAL A 160 -1.83 11.80 -0.63
CA VAL A 160 -1.84 12.46 -1.94
C VAL A 160 -2.69 11.66 -2.93
N TRP A 161 -2.55 10.33 -2.97
CA TRP A 161 -3.32 9.47 -3.87
C TRP A 161 -4.83 9.48 -3.55
N ALA A 162 -5.19 9.40 -2.27
CA ALA A 162 -6.57 9.50 -1.83
C ALA A 162 -7.17 10.90 -2.10
N GLY A 163 -6.38 11.94 -1.85
CA GLY A 163 -6.75 13.34 -2.14
C GLY A 163 -6.96 13.58 -3.63
N PHE A 164 -6.04 13.11 -4.46
CA PHE A 164 -6.15 13.20 -5.92
C PHE A 164 -7.40 12.46 -6.43
N GLY A 165 -7.66 11.25 -5.92
CA GLY A 165 -8.91 10.53 -6.21
C GLY A 165 -10.15 11.34 -5.81
N THR A 166 -10.12 11.99 -4.65
CA THR A 166 -11.23 12.82 -4.17
C THR A 166 -11.43 14.04 -5.07
N ALA A 167 -10.36 14.67 -5.53
CA ALA A 167 -10.42 15.81 -6.46
C ALA A 167 -11.04 15.42 -7.81
N LEU A 168 -10.77 14.22 -8.31
CA LEU A 168 -11.35 13.69 -9.55
C LEU A 168 -12.84 13.32 -9.42
N ARG A 169 -13.37 13.22 -8.19
CA ARG A 169 -14.73 12.71 -7.95
C ARG A 169 -15.82 13.51 -8.68
N GLY A 170 -15.67 14.85 -8.73
CA GLY A 170 -16.61 15.71 -9.46
C GLY A 170 -16.64 15.41 -10.96
N PHE A 171 -15.47 15.28 -11.59
CA PHE A 171 -15.33 14.91 -12.99
C PHE A 171 -15.85 13.51 -13.29
N LEU A 172 -15.68 12.59 -12.35
CA LEU A 172 -16.10 11.19 -12.44
C LEU A 172 -17.52 10.96 -11.91
N SER A 173 -18.32 12.00 -11.69
CA SER A 173 -19.73 11.87 -11.32
C SER A 173 -20.61 11.34 -12.44
N ASP A 174 -20.16 11.42 -13.68
CA ASP A 174 -20.78 10.78 -14.85
C ASP A 174 -20.60 9.25 -14.75
N PRO A 175 -21.69 8.47 -14.87
CA PRO A 175 -21.63 7.00 -14.71
C PRO A 175 -20.74 6.29 -15.73
N VAL A 176 -20.64 6.83 -16.96
CA VAL A 176 -19.81 6.22 -18.02
C VAL A 176 -18.33 6.46 -17.71
N ARG A 177 -17.96 7.68 -17.32
CA ARG A 177 -16.59 8.01 -16.92
C ARG A 177 -16.15 7.21 -15.70
N LEU A 178 -17.02 7.12 -14.68
CA LEU A 178 -16.74 6.33 -13.47
C LEU A 178 -16.53 4.85 -13.79
N LYS A 179 -17.39 4.28 -14.65
CA LYS A 179 -17.26 2.89 -15.09
C LYS A 179 -15.87 2.63 -15.70
N TRP A 180 -15.47 3.44 -16.66
CA TRP A 180 -14.19 3.26 -17.35
C TRP A 180 -13.00 3.54 -16.45
N PHE A 181 -13.09 4.54 -15.57
CA PHE A 181 -12.08 4.79 -14.55
C PHE A 181 -11.89 3.58 -13.63
N ASN A 182 -12.97 3.02 -13.08
CA ASN A 182 -12.87 1.87 -12.18
C ASN A 182 -12.38 0.60 -12.89
N ILE A 183 -12.75 0.39 -14.16
CA ILE A 183 -12.18 -0.69 -14.98
C ILE A 183 -10.68 -0.49 -15.16
N ALA A 184 -10.24 0.71 -15.54
CA ALA A 184 -8.82 1.03 -15.68
C ALA A 184 -8.04 0.81 -14.38
N MET A 185 -8.58 1.27 -13.24
CA MET A 185 -7.96 1.04 -11.93
C MET A 185 -7.86 -0.46 -11.58
N GLY A 186 -8.90 -1.23 -11.87
CA GLY A 186 -8.87 -2.69 -11.67
C GLY A 186 -7.82 -3.37 -12.55
N VAL A 187 -7.74 -3.01 -13.83
CA VAL A 187 -6.73 -3.54 -14.75
C VAL A 187 -5.31 -3.16 -14.31
N LEU A 188 -5.07 -1.88 -13.96
CA LEU A 188 -3.78 -1.43 -13.47
C LEU A 188 -3.40 -2.14 -12.16
N LEU A 189 -4.36 -2.36 -11.26
CA LEU A 189 -4.13 -3.09 -10.03
C LEU A 189 -3.76 -4.55 -10.31
N ALA A 190 -4.45 -5.22 -11.22
CA ALA A 190 -4.09 -6.58 -11.65
C ALA A 190 -2.70 -6.62 -12.32
N ALA A 191 -2.36 -5.60 -13.11
CA ALA A 191 -1.07 -5.50 -13.77
C ALA A 191 0.11 -5.37 -12.77
N THR A 192 -0.14 -4.88 -11.54
CA THR A 192 0.90 -4.85 -10.49
C THR A 192 1.34 -6.24 -10.02
N LEU A 193 0.64 -7.30 -10.43
CA LEU A 193 1.08 -8.69 -10.20
C LEU A 193 2.20 -9.13 -11.14
N TRP A 194 2.38 -8.49 -12.29
CA TRP A 194 3.37 -8.90 -13.27
C TRP A 194 4.79 -9.08 -12.69
N PRO A 195 5.32 -8.15 -11.87
CA PRO A 195 6.62 -8.34 -11.23
C PRO A 195 6.67 -9.50 -10.23
N MET A 196 5.52 -9.96 -9.73
CA MET A 196 5.44 -11.08 -8.80
C MET A 196 5.51 -12.45 -9.49
N LEU A 197 5.19 -12.48 -10.80
CA LEU A 197 5.16 -13.72 -11.57
C LEU A 197 6.53 -14.06 -12.15
N LYS A 198 7.44 -13.12 -12.14
CA LYS A 198 8.86 -13.30 -12.49
C LYS A 198 9.70 -13.65 -11.27
#